data_22c0915c3dfdefae00468ff4d2d232ec
#
_entry.id   22c0915c3dfdefae00468ff4d2d232ec
#
_cell.length_a   1.000
_cell.length_b   1.000
_cell.length_c   1.000
_cell.angle_alpha   90.00
_cell.angle_beta   90.00
_cell.angle_gamma   90.00
#
_symmetry.space_group_name_H-M   'P 1'
#
loop_
_entity.id
_entity.type
_entity.pdbx_description
1 polymer ?
#
loop_
_entity_poly.entity_id
_entity_poly.type
_entity_poly.pdbx_seq_one_letter_code
_entity_poly.pdbx_strand_id
1 'polypeptide(L)'
;MISEWLVWSVFLLPLVAFLVISLIVRPLFNKFAVVSGLILITCLAISFLISVYILSILSRGDNVVFEAHDWLALGSATISVGLLVDSVTAVMLVVVTGVSLLVQIYSLGYMKGDPSFCRYYAYMALFTASMIGVVIAVNIVQLYAFWELVGVSSYLLIGFWHERSSAAAAAKKAFIITRIGDVGFLLAIIYLFVQSDTFAAVGLNSLHIPDIWIAAQPLAVGGAGLLGGCLLYTSPSPRDATLSSMASSA
;
A
#
# COMPACT_ATOMS: atom_id res chain seq x y z
N MET A 1 2.90 18.59 -17.49
CA MET A 1 3.22 17.14 -17.45
C MET A 1 3.85 16.80 -16.11
N ILE A 2 3.31 15.83 -15.40
CA ILE A 2 3.92 15.29 -14.16
C ILE A 2 5.06 14.37 -14.61
N SER A 3 6.26 14.56 -14.06
CA SER A 3 7.37 13.63 -14.28
C SER A 3 7.17 12.37 -13.42
N GLU A 4 7.50 11.22 -13.94
CA GLU A 4 7.47 9.94 -13.23
C GLU A 4 8.26 10.01 -11.91
N TRP A 5 9.44 10.65 -11.93
CA TRP A 5 10.29 10.87 -10.76
C TRP A 5 9.61 11.64 -9.63
N LEU A 6 8.68 12.55 -9.97
CA LEU A 6 7.92 13.29 -8.95
C LEU A 6 6.99 12.35 -8.17
N VAL A 7 6.35 11.41 -8.83
CA VAL A 7 5.48 10.42 -8.18
C VAL A 7 6.31 9.42 -7.37
N TRP A 8 7.41 8.93 -7.94
CA TRP A 8 8.36 8.09 -7.20
C TRP A 8 8.90 8.77 -5.95
N SER A 9 9.11 10.09 -5.97
CA SER A 9 9.61 10.82 -4.82
C SER A 9 8.64 10.76 -3.63
N VAL A 10 7.32 10.69 -3.84
CA VAL A 10 6.33 10.55 -2.76
C VAL A 10 6.57 9.26 -1.96
N PHE A 11 6.92 8.18 -2.65
CA PHE A 11 7.26 6.90 -2.04
C PHE A 11 8.69 6.88 -1.46
N LEU A 12 9.65 7.40 -2.22
CA LEU A 12 11.07 7.32 -1.86
C LEU A 12 11.42 8.17 -0.64
N LEU A 13 10.77 9.32 -0.44
CA LEU A 13 11.06 10.21 0.69
C LEU A 13 10.84 9.53 2.05
N PRO A 14 9.69 8.90 2.37
CA PRO A 14 9.52 8.17 3.62
C PRO A 14 10.43 6.94 3.72
N LEU A 15 10.72 6.27 2.59
CA LEU A 15 11.61 5.11 2.55
C LEU A 15 13.05 5.52 2.89
N VAL A 16 13.55 6.61 2.30
CA VAL A 16 14.87 7.17 2.63
C VAL A 16 14.91 7.65 4.08
N ALA A 17 13.84 8.29 4.58
CA ALA A 17 13.74 8.66 5.98
C ALA A 17 13.86 7.43 6.90
N PHE A 18 13.18 6.31 6.57
CA PHE A 18 13.33 5.05 7.29
C PHE A 18 14.78 4.56 7.31
N LEU A 19 15.45 4.52 6.16
CA LEU A 19 16.84 4.07 6.05
C LEU A 19 17.78 4.98 6.85
N VAL A 20 17.64 6.29 6.73
CA VAL A 20 18.47 7.27 7.46
C VAL A 20 18.26 7.14 8.97
N ILE A 21 17.01 7.06 9.42
CA ILE A 21 16.72 6.93 10.86
C ILE A 21 17.22 5.60 11.40
N SER A 22 17.02 4.51 10.68
CA SER A 22 17.36 3.16 11.11
C SER A 22 18.87 2.90 11.12
N LEU A 23 19.59 3.34 10.07
CA LEU A 23 20.99 3.01 9.84
C LEU A 23 21.95 4.08 10.36
N ILE A 24 21.53 5.35 10.44
CA ILE A 24 22.40 6.46 10.80
C ILE A 24 22.00 7.06 12.15
N VAL A 25 20.76 7.53 12.29
CA VAL A 25 20.36 8.27 13.50
C VAL A 25 20.34 7.37 14.73
N ARG A 26 19.76 6.18 14.61
CA ARG A 26 19.65 5.25 15.73
C ARG A 26 21.00 4.78 16.29
N PRO A 27 22.00 4.33 15.50
CA PRO A 27 23.27 3.89 16.03
C PRO A 27 24.20 5.03 16.44
N LEU A 28 24.21 6.17 15.73
CA LEU A 28 25.20 7.23 15.88
C LEU A 28 24.71 8.41 16.74
N PHE A 29 23.42 8.74 16.64
CA PHE A 29 22.85 9.98 17.17
C PHE A 29 21.64 9.76 18.09
N ASN A 30 21.58 8.65 18.82
CA ASN A 30 20.45 8.35 19.70
C ASN A 30 20.18 9.41 20.78
N LYS A 31 21.20 10.22 21.13
CA LYS A 31 21.07 11.38 22.04
C LYS A 31 20.18 12.50 21.46
N PHE A 32 20.08 12.59 20.13
CA PHE A 32 19.27 13.59 19.41
C PHE A 32 18.01 12.95 18.82
N ALA A 33 17.32 12.16 19.61
CA ALA A 33 16.15 11.39 19.17
C ALA A 33 15.09 12.23 18.42
N VAL A 34 14.89 13.50 18.81
CA VAL A 34 13.94 14.42 18.17
C VAL A 34 14.28 14.67 16.68
N VAL A 35 15.57 14.58 16.30
CA VAL A 35 15.99 14.74 14.90
C VAL A 35 15.33 13.69 14.00
N SER A 36 15.14 12.46 14.48
CA SER A 36 14.46 11.42 13.71
C SER A 36 13.01 11.81 13.38
N GLY A 37 12.31 12.41 14.35
CA GLY A 37 10.96 12.92 14.12
C GLY A 37 10.92 14.06 13.10
N LEU A 38 11.85 15.02 13.21
CA LEU A 38 11.92 16.14 12.28
C LEU A 38 12.25 15.69 10.85
N ILE A 39 13.18 14.75 10.67
CA ILE A 39 13.51 14.18 9.36
C ILE A 39 12.25 13.58 8.72
N LEU A 40 11.52 12.73 9.44
CA LEU A 40 10.35 12.09 8.89
C LEU A 40 9.24 13.10 8.59
N ILE A 41 8.97 14.04 9.50
CA ILE A 41 7.94 15.08 9.31
C ILE A 41 8.25 15.94 8.09
N THR A 42 9.51 16.37 7.89
CA THR A 42 9.89 17.15 6.71
C THR A 42 9.73 16.36 5.42
N CYS A 43 10.15 15.08 5.38
CA CYS A 43 9.94 14.20 4.23
C CYS A 43 8.46 14.02 3.92
N LEU A 44 7.62 13.79 4.94
CA LEU A 44 6.17 13.62 4.76
C LEU A 44 5.47 14.91 4.37
N ALA A 45 5.90 16.07 4.88
CA ALA A 45 5.35 17.36 4.45
C ALA A 45 5.61 17.61 2.95
N ILE A 46 6.81 17.29 2.48
CA ILE A 46 7.15 17.38 1.05
C ILE A 46 6.30 16.38 0.24
N SER A 47 6.21 15.12 0.68
CA SER A 47 5.37 14.09 0.02
C SER A 47 3.90 14.51 -0.02
N PHE A 48 3.37 15.11 1.03
CA PHE A 48 2.00 15.62 1.08
C PHE A 48 1.76 16.75 0.08
N LEU A 49 2.67 17.74 0.01
CA LEU A 49 2.58 18.83 -0.97
C LEU A 49 2.61 18.31 -2.40
N ILE A 50 3.49 17.35 -2.70
CA ILE A 50 3.54 16.70 -4.01
C ILE A 50 2.23 15.94 -4.29
N SER A 51 1.67 15.23 -3.33
CA SER A 51 0.40 14.50 -3.48
C SER A 51 -0.77 15.46 -3.77
N VAL A 52 -0.84 16.59 -3.09
CA VAL A 52 -1.83 17.64 -3.36
C VAL A 52 -1.64 18.24 -4.76
N TYR A 53 -0.41 18.44 -5.19
CA TYR A 53 -0.10 18.92 -6.54
C TYR A 53 -0.55 17.93 -7.60
N ILE A 54 -0.28 16.62 -7.43
CA ILE A 54 -0.75 15.55 -8.33
C ILE A 54 -2.28 15.57 -8.42
N LEU A 55 -2.97 15.63 -7.27
CA LEU A 55 -4.43 15.70 -7.22
C LEU A 55 -4.96 16.93 -7.97
N SER A 56 -4.31 18.08 -7.83
CA SER A 56 -4.72 19.31 -8.51
C SER A 56 -4.62 19.25 -10.04
N ILE A 57 -3.67 18.48 -10.57
CA ILE A 57 -3.51 18.27 -12.02
C ILE A 57 -4.58 17.29 -12.52
N LEU A 58 -4.76 16.15 -11.86
CA LEU A 58 -5.77 15.17 -12.25
C LEU A 58 -7.21 15.74 -12.17
N SER A 59 -7.47 16.63 -11.20
CA SER A 59 -8.79 17.30 -11.09
C SER A 59 -9.10 18.23 -12.25
N ARG A 60 -8.09 18.65 -13.04
CA ARG A 60 -8.26 19.47 -14.25
C ARG A 60 -8.54 18.61 -15.51
N GLY A 61 -8.60 17.27 -15.36
CA GLY A 61 -8.87 16.35 -16.45
C GLY A 61 -7.63 15.89 -17.22
N ASP A 62 -6.42 16.19 -16.73
CA ASP A 62 -5.18 15.68 -17.33
C ASP A 62 -5.02 14.19 -16.98
N ASN A 63 -4.91 13.33 -17.98
CA ASN A 63 -4.59 11.93 -17.79
C ASN A 63 -3.08 11.77 -17.62
N VAL A 64 -2.68 11.08 -16.56
CA VAL A 64 -1.28 10.75 -16.30
C VAL A 64 -1.13 9.24 -16.41
N VAL A 65 -0.50 8.80 -17.50
CA VAL A 65 -0.20 7.39 -17.73
C VAL A 65 1.31 7.26 -17.76
N PHE A 66 1.84 6.37 -16.95
CA PHE A 66 3.25 6.00 -16.93
C PHE A 66 3.42 4.62 -17.54
N GLU A 67 4.50 4.43 -18.28
CA GLU A 67 4.87 3.11 -18.81
C GLU A 67 5.39 2.24 -17.66
N ALA A 68 4.83 1.04 -17.53
CA ALA A 68 5.35 0.07 -16.60
C ALA A 68 6.60 -0.59 -17.17
N HIS A 69 7.64 -0.73 -16.36
CA HIS A 69 8.89 -1.36 -16.77
C HIS A 69 8.84 -2.87 -16.49
N ASP A 70 9.00 -3.68 -17.52
CA ASP A 70 9.02 -5.13 -17.36
C ASP A 70 10.28 -5.55 -16.58
N TRP A 71 10.04 -6.15 -15.42
CA TRP A 71 11.10 -6.63 -14.53
C TRP A 71 11.39 -8.12 -14.73
N LEU A 72 10.34 -8.94 -14.88
CA LEU A 72 10.47 -10.38 -15.00
C LEU A 72 9.39 -10.92 -15.93
N ALA A 73 9.81 -11.64 -16.98
CA ALA A 73 8.91 -12.35 -17.88
C ALA A 73 8.86 -13.83 -17.48
N LEU A 74 7.66 -14.35 -17.24
CA LEU A 74 7.37 -15.74 -16.86
C LEU A 74 6.37 -16.33 -17.87
N GLY A 75 6.88 -16.87 -18.96
CA GLY A 75 6.03 -17.41 -20.02
C GLY A 75 5.19 -16.33 -20.69
N SER A 76 3.87 -16.48 -20.61
CA SER A 76 2.89 -15.52 -21.15
C SER A 76 2.58 -14.35 -20.20
N ALA A 77 2.97 -14.43 -18.93
CA ALA A 77 2.79 -13.36 -17.95
C ALA A 77 4.06 -12.56 -17.77
N THR A 78 3.93 -11.23 -17.66
CA THR A 78 5.03 -10.32 -17.31
C THR A 78 4.75 -9.64 -15.97
N ILE A 79 5.75 -9.63 -15.09
CA ILE A 79 5.72 -8.83 -13.88
C ILE A 79 6.41 -7.52 -14.19
N SER A 80 5.62 -6.45 -14.25
CA SER A 80 6.11 -5.10 -14.48
C SER A 80 6.12 -4.31 -13.16
N VAL A 81 7.09 -3.44 -13.00
CA VAL A 81 7.14 -2.48 -11.89
C VAL A 81 6.86 -1.09 -12.46
N GLY A 82 5.93 -0.39 -11.87
CA GLY A 82 5.51 0.91 -12.37
C GLY A 82 4.60 1.65 -11.41
N LEU A 83 3.97 2.70 -11.92
CA LEU A 83 3.09 3.59 -11.18
C LEU A 83 1.71 3.60 -11.83
N LEU A 84 0.69 3.29 -11.05
CA LEU A 84 -0.70 3.54 -11.42
C LEU A 84 -1.15 4.84 -10.75
N VAL A 85 -1.43 5.87 -11.57
CA VAL A 85 -1.85 7.19 -11.07
C VAL A 85 -3.16 7.57 -11.74
N ASP A 86 -4.24 7.20 -11.10
CA ASP A 86 -5.59 7.60 -11.44
C ASP A 86 -6.17 8.56 -10.40
N SER A 87 -7.41 9.00 -10.59
CA SER A 87 -8.09 9.93 -9.67
C SER A 87 -8.23 9.35 -8.26
N VAL A 88 -8.43 8.03 -8.14
CA VAL A 88 -8.56 7.34 -6.85
C VAL A 88 -7.20 7.30 -6.15
N THR A 89 -6.16 6.91 -6.89
CA THR A 89 -4.77 6.91 -6.40
C THR A 89 -4.37 8.29 -5.89
N ALA A 90 -4.67 9.36 -6.63
CA ALA A 90 -4.32 10.72 -6.22
C ALA A 90 -5.01 11.14 -4.92
N VAL A 91 -6.30 10.84 -4.75
CA VAL A 91 -7.02 11.09 -3.50
C VAL A 91 -6.42 10.27 -2.36
N MET A 92 -6.13 8.99 -2.59
CA MET A 92 -5.55 8.10 -1.57
C MET A 92 -4.14 8.55 -1.17
N LEU A 93 -3.32 9.05 -2.10
CA LEU A 93 -2.00 9.61 -1.78
C LEU A 93 -2.12 10.81 -0.83
N VAL A 94 -3.06 11.72 -1.08
CA VAL A 94 -3.30 12.88 -0.18
C VAL A 94 -3.77 12.41 1.19
N VAL A 95 -4.69 11.45 1.25
CA VAL A 95 -5.20 10.91 2.53
C VAL A 95 -4.07 10.24 3.32
N VAL A 96 -3.32 9.32 2.70
CA VAL A 96 -2.25 8.57 3.37
C VAL A 96 -1.14 9.49 3.86
N THR A 97 -0.64 10.40 3.01
CA THR A 97 0.44 11.32 3.39
C THR A 97 -0.03 12.35 4.42
N GLY A 98 -1.27 12.87 4.28
CA GLY A 98 -1.83 13.86 5.20
C GLY A 98 -2.09 13.28 6.59
N VAL A 99 -2.77 12.12 6.68
CA VAL A 99 -3.03 11.46 7.97
C VAL A 99 -1.70 11.07 8.63
N SER A 100 -0.76 10.50 7.86
CA SER A 100 0.55 10.13 8.39
C SER A 100 1.30 11.36 8.93
N LEU A 101 1.29 12.48 8.22
CA LEU A 101 1.91 13.73 8.66
C LEU A 101 1.33 14.21 10.00
N LEU A 102 -0.01 14.23 10.12
CA LEU A 102 -0.68 14.65 11.37
C LEU A 102 -0.35 13.73 12.54
N VAL A 103 -0.34 12.42 12.31
CA VAL A 103 0.05 11.43 13.33
C VAL A 103 1.50 11.64 13.77
N GLN A 104 2.43 11.92 12.84
CA GLN A 104 3.83 12.15 13.17
C GLN A 104 4.03 13.43 14.00
N ILE A 105 3.32 14.51 13.67
CA ILE A 105 3.35 15.76 14.45
C ILE A 105 2.83 15.50 15.87
N TYR A 106 1.70 14.81 16.00
CA TYR A 106 1.16 14.44 17.30
C TYR A 106 2.14 13.58 18.12
N SER A 107 2.80 12.64 17.45
CA SER A 107 3.73 11.70 18.08
C SER A 107 4.98 12.36 18.64
N LEU A 108 5.35 13.58 18.21
CA LEU A 108 6.45 14.35 18.84
C LEU A 108 6.18 14.62 20.33
N GLY A 109 4.93 14.93 20.66
CA GLY A 109 4.49 15.12 22.04
C GLY A 109 4.30 13.79 22.77
N TYR A 110 3.62 12.84 22.11
CA TYR A 110 3.25 11.56 22.69
C TYR A 110 4.47 10.70 23.10
N MET A 111 5.48 10.63 22.27
CA MET A 111 6.69 9.82 22.49
C MET A 111 7.82 10.58 23.22
N LYS A 112 7.53 11.79 23.69
CA LYS A 112 8.54 12.61 24.39
C LYS A 112 9.03 11.91 25.66
N GLY A 113 10.34 11.65 25.71
CA GLY A 113 10.97 10.99 26.86
C GLY A 113 11.06 9.46 26.77
N ASP A 114 10.50 8.83 25.75
CA ASP A 114 10.66 7.38 25.53
C ASP A 114 12.06 7.09 24.97
N PRO A 115 12.83 6.15 25.54
CA PRO A 115 14.16 5.77 25.06
C PRO A 115 14.13 5.14 23.66
N SER A 116 12.97 4.65 23.22
CA SER A 116 12.77 4.02 21.93
C SER A 116 12.22 4.97 20.85
N PHE A 117 12.30 6.28 21.06
CA PHE A 117 11.77 7.30 20.16
C PHE A 117 12.22 7.12 18.68
N CYS A 118 13.54 6.94 18.45
CA CYS A 118 14.07 6.73 17.08
C CYS A 118 13.47 5.46 16.43
N ARG A 119 13.28 4.39 17.21
CA ARG A 119 12.70 3.12 16.72
C ARG A 119 11.25 3.32 16.29
N TYR A 120 10.49 4.10 17.05
CA TYR A 120 9.11 4.42 16.71
C TYR A 120 9.02 5.14 15.35
N TYR A 121 9.82 6.19 15.17
CA TYR A 121 9.82 6.96 13.92
C TYR A 121 10.30 6.15 12.72
N ALA A 122 11.26 5.24 12.91
CA ALA A 122 11.67 4.31 11.86
C ALA A 122 10.51 3.39 11.44
N TYR A 123 9.80 2.79 12.39
CA TYR A 123 8.66 1.91 12.07
C TYR A 123 7.52 2.65 11.38
N MET A 124 7.23 3.87 11.83
CA MET A 124 6.22 4.71 11.20
C MET A 124 6.60 5.15 9.78
N ALA A 125 7.88 5.42 9.54
CA ALA A 125 8.39 5.74 8.21
C ALA A 125 8.22 4.54 7.26
N LEU A 126 8.58 3.33 7.71
CA LEU A 126 8.39 2.09 6.96
C LEU A 126 6.92 1.83 6.66
N PHE A 127 6.05 1.99 7.67
CA PHE A 127 4.61 1.82 7.51
C PHE A 127 4.04 2.77 6.44
N THR A 128 4.40 4.06 6.50
CA THR A 128 3.92 5.05 5.54
C THR A 128 4.45 4.78 4.14
N ALA A 129 5.73 4.43 3.98
CA ALA A 129 6.29 4.05 2.69
C ALA A 129 5.57 2.83 2.11
N SER A 130 5.32 1.81 2.93
CA SER A 130 4.59 0.60 2.50
C SER A 130 3.17 0.91 2.03
N MET A 131 2.43 1.76 2.77
CA MET A 131 1.09 2.20 2.39
C MET A 131 1.08 2.98 1.07
N ILE A 132 2.04 3.87 0.87
CA ILE A 132 2.19 4.58 -0.41
C ILE A 132 2.48 3.58 -1.52
N GLY A 133 3.36 2.60 -1.28
CA GLY A 133 3.67 1.53 -2.25
C GLY A 133 2.45 0.71 -2.68
N VAL A 134 1.53 0.39 -1.74
CA VAL A 134 0.24 -0.25 -2.06
C VAL A 134 -0.62 0.64 -2.96
N VAL A 135 -0.67 1.94 -2.67
CA VAL A 135 -1.54 2.89 -3.38
C VAL A 135 -1.09 3.10 -4.83
N ILE A 136 0.22 3.12 -5.10
CA ILE A 136 0.77 3.38 -6.44
C ILE A 136 1.02 2.12 -7.27
N ALA A 137 0.71 0.93 -6.74
CA ALA A 137 1.02 -0.33 -7.40
C ALA A 137 0.25 -0.50 -8.71
N VAL A 138 0.95 -0.79 -9.80
CA VAL A 138 0.39 -1.05 -11.14
C VAL A 138 0.13 -2.53 -11.37
N ASN A 139 0.84 -3.40 -10.65
CA ASN A 139 0.81 -4.85 -10.79
C ASN A 139 0.37 -5.48 -9.47
N ILE A 140 -0.43 -6.55 -9.55
CA ILE A 140 -0.99 -7.22 -8.36
C ILE A 140 0.11 -7.87 -7.48
N VAL A 141 1.24 -8.28 -8.06
CA VAL A 141 2.40 -8.81 -7.34
C VAL A 141 3.10 -7.69 -6.57
N GLN A 142 3.28 -6.52 -7.19
CA GLN A 142 3.81 -5.32 -6.55
C GLN A 142 2.91 -4.89 -5.38
N LEU A 143 1.60 -4.88 -5.60
CA LEU A 143 0.61 -4.58 -4.57
C LEU A 143 0.71 -5.56 -3.40
N TYR A 144 0.79 -6.87 -3.68
CA TYR A 144 0.93 -7.91 -2.66
C TYR A 144 2.22 -7.73 -1.84
N ALA A 145 3.35 -7.44 -2.49
CA ALA A 145 4.61 -7.23 -1.78
C ALA A 145 4.55 -6.05 -0.79
N PHE A 146 3.95 -4.92 -1.19
CA PHE A 146 3.76 -3.78 -0.28
C PHE A 146 2.69 -4.04 0.77
N TRP A 147 1.63 -4.78 0.44
CA TRP A 147 0.62 -5.22 1.41
C TRP A 147 1.23 -6.06 2.53
N GLU A 148 2.09 -7.02 2.18
CA GLU A 148 2.85 -7.83 3.13
C GLU A 148 3.75 -6.95 4.02
N LEU A 149 4.37 -5.92 3.45
CA LEU A 149 5.23 -4.99 4.17
C LEU A 149 4.44 -4.10 5.14
N VAL A 150 3.21 -3.69 4.81
CA VAL A 150 2.26 -3.04 5.73
C VAL A 150 1.95 -3.97 6.90
N GLY A 151 1.70 -5.26 6.64
CA GLY A 151 1.47 -6.27 7.67
C GLY A 151 2.65 -6.41 8.63
N VAL A 152 3.87 -6.48 8.12
CA VAL A 152 5.09 -6.54 8.94
C VAL A 152 5.29 -5.26 9.75
N SER A 153 5.13 -4.09 9.16
CA SER A 153 5.31 -2.82 9.87
C SER A 153 4.26 -2.62 10.95
N SER A 154 3.01 -3.04 10.72
CA SER A 154 1.96 -3.02 11.75
C SER A 154 2.28 -3.97 12.91
N TYR A 155 2.79 -5.18 12.62
CA TYR A 155 3.29 -6.10 13.65
C TYR A 155 4.35 -5.45 14.55
N LEU A 156 5.33 -4.75 13.95
CA LEU A 156 6.39 -4.06 14.67
C LEU A 156 5.85 -2.91 15.55
N LEU A 157 4.80 -2.22 15.10
CA LEU A 157 4.16 -1.14 15.85
C LEU A 157 3.27 -1.66 16.99
N ILE A 158 2.49 -2.73 16.78
CA ILE A 158 1.69 -3.37 17.83
C ILE A 158 2.60 -3.93 18.93
N GLY A 159 3.71 -4.57 18.53
CA GLY A 159 4.71 -5.11 19.43
C GLY A 159 5.76 -4.09 19.89
N PHE A 160 5.50 -2.78 19.77
CA PHE A 160 6.49 -1.75 20.06
C PHE A 160 7.06 -1.85 21.48
N TRP A 161 6.21 -2.00 22.48
CA TRP A 161 6.60 -2.28 23.87
C TRP A 161 6.65 -3.79 24.14
N HIS A 162 7.51 -4.50 23.41
CA HIS A 162 7.65 -5.95 23.45
C HIS A 162 8.02 -6.52 24.84
N GLU A 163 8.54 -5.69 25.74
CA GLU A 163 8.80 -6.04 27.13
C GLU A 163 7.51 -6.40 27.90
N ARG A 164 6.36 -5.87 27.47
CA ARG A 164 5.06 -6.23 28.01
C ARG A 164 4.56 -7.49 27.33
N SER A 165 4.38 -8.56 28.10
CA SER A 165 3.92 -9.85 27.58
C SER A 165 2.60 -9.76 26.81
N SER A 166 1.67 -8.88 27.25
CA SER A 166 0.40 -8.62 26.59
C SER A 166 0.58 -8.01 25.19
N ALA A 167 1.50 -7.04 25.03
CA ALA A 167 1.78 -6.41 23.73
C ALA A 167 2.44 -7.41 22.77
N ALA A 168 3.40 -8.21 23.25
CA ALA A 168 4.04 -9.26 22.45
C ALA A 168 3.04 -10.34 22.00
N ALA A 169 2.11 -10.76 22.88
CA ALA A 169 1.08 -11.72 22.55
C ALA A 169 0.07 -11.14 21.53
N ALA A 170 -0.33 -9.88 21.69
CA ALA A 170 -1.22 -9.19 20.76
C ALA A 170 -0.59 -9.06 19.35
N ALA A 171 0.69 -8.68 19.27
CA ALA A 171 1.42 -8.58 18.01
C ALA A 171 1.49 -9.93 17.28
N LYS A 172 1.84 -11.01 17.99
CA LYS A 172 1.87 -12.37 17.41
C LYS A 172 0.49 -12.79 16.89
N LYS A 173 -0.56 -12.55 17.68
CA LYS A 173 -1.93 -12.88 17.28
C LYS A 173 -2.35 -12.10 16.03
N ALA A 174 -2.13 -10.79 16.00
CA ALA A 174 -2.44 -9.96 14.86
C ALA A 174 -1.71 -10.44 13.59
N PHE A 175 -0.40 -10.70 13.70
CA PHE A 175 0.41 -11.18 12.59
C PHE A 175 -0.06 -12.52 12.02
N ILE A 176 -0.35 -13.51 12.88
CA ILE A 176 -0.81 -14.82 12.44
C ILE A 176 -2.17 -14.71 11.72
N ILE A 177 -3.10 -13.93 12.27
CA ILE A 177 -4.43 -13.78 11.69
C ILE A 177 -4.36 -13.09 10.33
N THR A 178 -3.56 -12.03 10.19
CA THR A 178 -3.38 -11.35 8.89
C THR A 178 -2.76 -12.29 7.86
N ARG A 179 -1.73 -13.09 8.24
CA ARG A 179 -1.10 -14.05 7.33
C ARG A 179 -2.03 -15.15 6.83
N ILE A 180 -2.94 -15.64 7.68
CA ILE A 180 -3.97 -16.59 7.24
C ILE A 180 -4.87 -15.96 6.18
N GLY A 181 -5.26 -14.69 6.35
CA GLY A 181 -6.02 -13.94 5.35
C GLY A 181 -5.26 -13.73 4.04
N ASP A 182 -3.96 -13.43 4.13
CA ASP A 182 -3.09 -13.15 2.98
C ASP A 182 -2.87 -14.40 2.10
N VAL A 183 -3.03 -15.62 2.63
CA VAL A 183 -3.03 -16.86 1.84
C VAL A 183 -4.14 -16.84 0.78
N GLY A 184 -5.33 -16.33 1.12
CA GLY A 184 -6.43 -16.17 0.15
C GLY A 184 -6.05 -15.21 -0.98
N PHE A 185 -5.39 -14.11 -0.66
CA PHE A 185 -4.90 -13.17 -1.67
C PHE A 185 -3.81 -13.79 -2.57
N LEU A 186 -2.87 -14.53 -1.99
CA LEU A 186 -1.86 -15.27 -2.75
C LEU A 186 -2.47 -16.29 -3.70
N LEU A 187 -3.48 -17.04 -3.24
CA LEU A 187 -4.20 -17.99 -4.09
C LEU A 187 -4.89 -17.30 -5.28
N ALA A 188 -5.45 -16.10 -5.07
CA ALA A 188 -6.02 -15.32 -6.16
C ALA A 188 -4.95 -14.90 -7.19
N ILE A 189 -3.76 -14.49 -6.75
CA ILE A 189 -2.64 -14.18 -7.64
C ILE A 189 -2.20 -15.40 -8.44
N ILE A 190 -2.08 -16.56 -7.79
CA ILE A 190 -1.73 -17.82 -8.46
C ILE A 190 -2.80 -18.20 -9.49
N TYR A 191 -4.08 -18.03 -9.16
CA TYR A 191 -5.17 -18.26 -10.10
C TYR A 191 -5.07 -17.38 -11.35
N LEU A 192 -4.83 -16.08 -11.18
CA LEU A 192 -4.62 -15.15 -12.30
C LEU A 192 -3.38 -15.53 -13.13
N PHE A 193 -2.32 -15.97 -12.47
CA PHE A 193 -1.11 -16.43 -13.15
C PHE A 193 -1.38 -17.69 -13.99
N VAL A 194 -2.13 -18.65 -13.50
CA VAL A 194 -2.52 -19.86 -14.26
C VAL A 194 -3.38 -19.52 -15.47
N GLN A 195 -4.16 -18.44 -15.40
CA GLN A 195 -4.96 -17.95 -16.52
C GLN A 195 -4.20 -17.06 -17.52
N SER A 196 -2.88 -16.90 -17.36
CA SER A 196 -2.06 -15.98 -18.16
C SER A 196 -2.16 -16.21 -19.66
N ASP A 197 -2.24 -17.46 -20.13
CA ASP A 197 -2.40 -17.78 -21.55
C ASP A 197 -3.76 -17.28 -22.11
N THR A 198 -4.82 -17.34 -21.30
CA THR A 198 -6.14 -16.84 -21.68
C THR A 198 -6.15 -15.31 -21.82
N PHE A 199 -5.45 -14.62 -20.92
CA PHE A 199 -5.27 -13.16 -21.01
C PHE A 199 -4.40 -12.78 -22.20
N ALA A 200 -3.30 -13.50 -22.43
CA ALA A 200 -2.39 -13.27 -23.54
C ALA A 200 -3.08 -13.47 -24.90
N ALA A 201 -4.04 -14.40 -25.02
CA ALA A 201 -4.81 -14.61 -26.26
C ALA A 201 -5.62 -13.37 -26.69
N VAL A 202 -5.93 -12.47 -25.76
CA VAL A 202 -6.65 -11.20 -26.04
C VAL A 202 -5.72 -9.97 -25.88
N GLY A 203 -4.40 -10.17 -25.76
CA GLY A 203 -3.41 -9.11 -25.66
C GLY A 203 -3.36 -8.40 -24.30
N LEU A 204 -3.84 -9.04 -23.23
CA LEU A 204 -3.84 -8.53 -21.88
C LEU A 204 -2.83 -9.28 -20.99
N ASN A 205 -2.37 -8.63 -19.92
CA ASN A 205 -1.52 -9.24 -18.90
C ASN A 205 -2.35 -9.57 -17.65
N SER A 206 -2.35 -10.83 -17.25
CA SER A 206 -3.14 -11.32 -16.10
C SER A 206 -2.69 -10.75 -14.74
N LEU A 207 -1.49 -10.18 -14.64
CA LEU A 207 -0.94 -9.62 -13.41
C LEU A 207 -1.01 -8.09 -13.38
N HIS A 208 -1.36 -7.43 -14.49
CA HIS A 208 -1.44 -5.98 -14.60
C HIS A 208 -2.83 -5.49 -14.20
N ILE A 209 -2.93 -4.61 -13.21
CA ILE A 209 -4.20 -4.20 -12.60
C ILE A 209 -5.17 -3.57 -13.63
N PRO A 210 -4.75 -2.63 -14.51
CA PRO A 210 -5.62 -2.10 -15.55
C PRO A 210 -6.18 -3.17 -16.50
N ASP A 211 -5.38 -4.17 -16.86
CA ASP A 211 -5.79 -5.26 -17.76
C ASP A 211 -6.80 -6.20 -17.09
N ILE A 212 -6.62 -6.48 -15.79
CA ILE A 212 -7.58 -7.22 -14.98
C ILE A 212 -8.93 -6.48 -14.95
N TRP A 213 -8.91 -5.16 -14.85
CA TRP A 213 -10.13 -4.33 -14.88
C TRP A 213 -10.85 -4.42 -16.22
N ILE A 214 -10.10 -4.36 -17.33
CA ILE A 214 -10.68 -4.52 -18.68
C ILE A 214 -11.32 -5.91 -18.82
N ALA A 215 -10.65 -6.96 -18.37
CA ALA A 215 -11.15 -8.33 -18.40
C ALA A 215 -12.36 -8.56 -17.49
N ALA A 216 -12.52 -7.77 -16.42
CA ALA A 216 -13.63 -7.87 -15.48
C ALA A 216 -14.90 -7.10 -15.92
N GLN A 217 -14.79 -6.13 -16.83
CA GLN A 217 -15.92 -5.29 -17.26
C GLN A 217 -17.12 -6.09 -17.81
N PRO A 218 -16.96 -7.13 -18.64
CA PRO A 218 -18.08 -7.95 -19.12
C PRO A 218 -18.86 -8.65 -18.01
N LEU A 219 -18.20 -8.97 -16.88
CA LEU A 219 -18.82 -9.56 -15.69
C LEU A 219 -19.74 -8.57 -14.97
N ALA A 220 -19.36 -7.30 -14.91
CA ALA A 220 -20.14 -6.25 -14.29
C ALA A 220 -21.46 -5.95 -15.04
N VAL A 221 -21.52 -6.28 -16.35
CA VAL A 221 -22.70 -6.06 -17.21
C VAL A 221 -23.54 -7.35 -17.39
N GLY A 222 -23.22 -8.44 -16.65
CA GLY A 222 -23.99 -9.70 -16.72
C GLY A 222 -23.60 -10.61 -17.90
N GLY A 223 -22.48 -10.34 -18.57
CA GLY A 223 -21.90 -11.20 -19.61
C GLY A 223 -20.98 -12.28 -19.04
N ALA A 224 -20.81 -13.39 -19.79
CA ALA A 224 -19.78 -14.38 -19.49
C ALA A 224 -18.40 -13.76 -19.80
N GLY A 225 -17.81 -13.09 -18.81
CA GLY A 225 -16.48 -12.49 -18.94
C GLY A 225 -15.36 -13.52 -18.85
N LEU A 226 -14.16 -13.11 -19.21
CA LEU A 226 -12.92 -13.91 -19.19
C LEU A 226 -12.66 -14.58 -17.82
N LEU A 227 -13.16 -13.99 -16.75
CA LEU A 227 -13.01 -14.43 -15.37
C LEU A 227 -14.26 -15.16 -14.84
N GLY A 228 -15.09 -15.74 -15.73
CA GLY A 228 -16.29 -16.49 -15.37
C GLY A 228 -16.00 -17.54 -14.30
N GLY A 229 -16.35 -17.25 -13.05
CA GLY A 229 -16.04 -18.05 -11.87
C GLY A 229 -14.99 -17.43 -10.93
N CYS A 230 -14.58 -16.18 -11.14
CA CYS A 230 -13.59 -15.50 -10.31
C CYS A 230 -14.08 -15.34 -8.85
N LEU A 231 -13.25 -15.75 -7.92
CA LEU A 231 -13.42 -15.63 -6.47
C LEU A 231 -13.75 -14.21 -5.97
N LEU A 232 -13.47 -13.16 -6.76
CA LEU A 232 -13.81 -11.78 -6.45
C LEU A 232 -15.33 -11.51 -6.36
N TYR A 233 -16.15 -12.31 -7.05
CA TYR A 233 -17.61 -12.17 -7.02
C TYR A 233 -18.27 -13.02 -5.92
N THR A 234 -17.58 -14.04 -5.41
CA THR A 234 -18.12 -14.96 -4.41
C THR A 234 -17.68 -14.68 -2.97
N SER A 235 -16.78 -13.70 -2.76
CA SER A 235 -16.45 -13.24 -1.41
C SER A 235 -17.53 -12.28 -0.93
N PRO A 236 -18.44 -12.67 -0.01
CA PRO A 236 -19.42 -11.75 0.53
C PRO A 236 -18.68 -10.63 1.27
N SER A 237 -18.84 -9.41 0.78
CA SER A 237 -18.35 -8.22 1.49
C SER A 237 -18.99 -8.19 2.88
N PRO A 238 -18.26 -7.83 3.93
CA PRO A 238 -18.86 -7.60 5.25
C PRO A 238 -20.00 -6.57 5.23
N ARG A 239 -20.07 -5.73 4.20
CA ARG A 239 -21.20 -4.80 3.94
C ARG A 239 -22.47 -5.51 3.46
N ASP A 240 -22.37 -6.60 2.73
CA ASP A 240 -23.55 -7.31 2.22
C ASP A 240 -24.30 -8.03 3.34
N ALA A 241 -23.59 -8.49 4.37
CA ALA A 241 -24.18 -9.08 5.57
C ALA A 241 -25.00 -8.06 6.39
N THR A 242 -24.61 -6.77 6.37
CA THR A 242 -25.35 -5.71 7.08
C THR A 242 -26.57 -5.21 6.31
N LEU A 243 -26.55 -5.25 4.97
CA LEU A 243 -27.69 -4.85 4.14
C LEU A 243 -28.80 -5.92 4.11
N SER A 244 -28.44 -7.20 4.21
CA SER A 244 -29.43 -8.29 4.28
C SER A 244 -30.18 -8.32 5.62
N SER A 245 -29.59 -7.84 6.71
CA SER A 245 -30.23 -7.75 8.01
C SER A 245 -31.20 -6.56 8.13
N MET A 246 -31.03 -5.49 7.34
CA MET A 246 -31.95 -4.34 7.32
C MET A 246 -33.22 -4.58 6.47
N ALA A 247 -33.20 -5.48 5.51
CA ALA A 247 -34.36 -5.79 4.65
C ALA A 247 -35.38 -6.72 5.31
N SER A 248 -35.05 -7.33 6.45
CA SER A 248 -35.94 -8.27 7.15
C SER A 248 -36.71 -7.66 8.34
N SER A 249 -36.60 -6.35 8.58
CA SER A 249 -37.25 -5.63 9.68
C SER A 249 -38.22 -4.50 9.22
N ALA A 250 -38.73 -4.57 7.97
CA ALA A 250 -39.76 -3.68 7.46
C ALA A 250 -41.08 -4.43 7.20
#